data_ed1660e364fed5403e5cc1ac6561c79a
#
_entry.id   ed1660e364fed5403e5cc1ac6561c79a
#
_cell.length_a   1.000
_cell.length_b   1.000
_cell.length_c   1.000
_cell.angle_alpha   90.00
_cell.angle_beta   90.00
_cell.angle_gamma   90.00
#
_symmetry.space_group_name_H-M   'P 1'
#
loop_
_entity.id
_entity.type
_entity.pdbx_description
1 polymer ?
#
loop_
_entity_poly.entity_id
_entity_poly.type
_entity_poly.pdbx_seq_one_letter_code
_entity_poly.pdbx_strand_id
1 'polypeptide(L)'
;MIFGHISQPNPCRLPRAIEKALDFLRTTDFSMLKPGVVEIEGRNIFAQVLDLTTREQHENRPEVHRRYLDIQFLAWGEEKIGIAIDTGNNKISESLLEQRDIIFYHDSEHESFIEMIPGSYAIFFPQDVHRPACIKNKEAAIRKIVVKVAISELD
;
A
#
# COMPACT_ATOMS: atom_id res chain seq x y z
N MET A 1 0.50 -11.21 1.78
CA MET A 1 0.40 -9.93 2.53
C MET A 1 1.02 -10.06 3.91
N ILE A 2 1.68 -8.99 4.40
CA ILE A 2 2.17 -8.87 5.77
C ILE A 2 1.52 -7.61 6.36
N PHE A 3 1.02 -7.68 7.60
CA PHE A 3 0.41 -6.56 8.29
C PHE A 3 1.07 -6.36 9.66
N GLY A 4 1.45 -5.13 10.00
CA GLY A 4 2.17 -4.83 11.22
C GLY A 4 2.09 -3.37 11.63
N HIS A 5 2.81 -3.04 12.71
CA HIS A 5 2.93 -1.68 13.22
C HIS A 5 4.41 -1.31 13.33
N ILE A 6 4.78 -0.11 12.90
CA ILE A 6 6.17 0.32 12.76
C ILE A 6 6.93 0.38 14.11
N SER A 7 6.22 0.52 15.23
CA SER A 7 6.81 0.50 16.58
C SER A 7 7.20 -0.89 17.06
N GLN A 8 6.77 -1.94 16.35
CA GLN A 8 7.05 -3.32 16.74
C GLN A 8 8.13 -3.91 15.83
N PRO A 9 9.08 -4.67 16.37
CA PRO A 9 10.06 -5.37 15.56
C PRO A 9 9.38 -6.49 14.77
N ASN A 10 9.85 -6.75 13.56
CA ASN A 10 9.42 -7.93 12.81
C ASN A 10 9.91 -9.20 13.52
N PRO A 11 9.05 -10.20 13.71
CA PRO A 11 9.42 -11.45 14.36
C PRO A 11 10.28 -12.34 13.46
N CYS A 12 10.37 -12.05 12.18
CA CYS A 12 11.13 -12.81 11.19
C CYS A 12 11.98 -11.87 10.33
N ARG A 13 13.02 -12.44 9.71
CA ARG A 13 13.86 -11.70 8.77
C ARG A 13 13.09 -11.54 7.45
N LEU A 14 13.00 -10.31 6.97
CA LEU A 14 12.44 -9.96 5.67
C LEU A 14 13.56 -9.75 4.63
N PRO A 15 13.27 -9.82 3.32
CA PRO A 15 14.21 -9.40 2.30
C PRO A 15 14.80 -8.02 2.57
N ARG A 16 16.08 -7.82 2.26
CA ARG A 16 16.82 -6.59 2.58
C ARG A 16 16.14 -5.33 2.04
N ALA A 17 15.55 -5.41 0.85
CA ALA A 17 14.84 -4.28 0.24
C ALA A 17 13.60 -3.87 1.04
N ILE A 18 12.86 -4.84 1.58
CA ILE A 18 11.70 -4.58 2.47
C ILE A 18 12.17 -3.98 3.79
N GLU A 19 13.21 -4.53 4.41
CA GLU A 19 13.78 -3.97 5.66
C GLU A 19 14.22 -2.51 5.45
N LYS A 20 14.87 -2.19 4.34
CA LYS A 20 15.27 -0.83 3.98
C LYS A 20 14.08 0.12 3.85
N ALA A 21 13.01 -0.34 3.23
CA ALA A 21 11.77 0.42 3.10
C ALA A 21 11.11 0.66 4.48
N LEU A 22 11.07 -0.35 5.34
CA LEU A 22 10.54 -0.21 6.71
C LEU A 22 11.41 0.70 7.58
N ASP A 23 12.73 0.67 7.42
CA ASP A 23 13.64 1.58 8.11
C ASP A 23 13.42 3.04 7.66
N PHE A 24 13.21 3.27 6.38
CA PHE A 24 12.81 4.58 5.88
C PHE A 24 11.50 5.06 6.54
N LEU A 25 10.49 4.20 6.63
CA LEU A 25 9.22 4.54 7.28
C LEU A 25 9.39 4.81 8.78
N ARG A 26 10.30 4.10 9.46
CA ARG A 26 10.56 4.24 10.89
C ARG A 26 11.31 5.52 11.24
N THR A 27 12.23 5.96 10.37
CA THR A 27 13.17 7.03 10.67
C THR A 27 12.80 8.38 10.05
N THR A 28 11.76 8.43 9.19
CA THR A 28 11.36 9.66 8.48
C THR A 28 10.24 10.38 9.22
N ASP A 29 10.40 11.69 9.42
CA ASP A 29 9.33 12.56 9.88
C ASP A 29 8.47 13.01 8.68
N PHE A 30 7.34 12.35 8.51
CA PHE A 30 6.42 12.62 7.39
C PHE A 30 5.61 13.90 7.58
N SER A 31 5.60 14.53 8.75
CA SER A 31 4.88 15.78 8.97
C SER A 31 5.46 16.94 8.17
N MET A 32 6.77 16.89 7.87
CA MET A 32 7.52 17.93 7.18
C MET A 32 7.63 17.74 5.67
N LEU A 33 7.26 16.56 5.16
CA LEU A 33 7.37 16.25 3.73
C LEU A 33 6.16 16.79 2.96
N LYS A 34 6.45 17.36 1.78
CA LYS A 34 5.39 17.68 0.82
C LYS A 34 4.92 16.41 0.12
N PRO A 35 3.63 16.34 -0.28
CA PRO A 35 3.16 15.27 -1.16
C PRO A 35 4.03 15.18 -2.43
N GLY A 36 4.30 13.96 -2.86
CA GLY A 36 5.13 13.69 -4.03
C GLY A 36 5.97 12.44 -3.88
N VAL A 37 6.94 12.25 -4.78
CA VAL A 37 7.82 11.09 -4.83
C VAL A 37 9.12 11.38 -4.08
N VAL A 38 9.54 10.44 -3.25
CA VAL A 38 10.82 10.43 -2.54
C VAL A 38 11.60 9.19 -2.97
N GLU A 39 12.76 9.36 -3.57
CA GLU A 39 13.64 8.24 -3.93
C GLU A 39 14.38 7.72 -2.69
N ILE A 40 14.34 6.41 -2.48
CA ILE A 40 15.08 5.70 -1.43
C ILE A 40 16.28 5.00 -2.06
N GLU A 41 16.05 4.30 -3.17
CA GLU A 41 17.08 3.66 -4.00
C GLU A 41 16.69 3.76 -5.49
N GLY A 42 16.72 4.99 -6.01
CA GLY A 42 16.30 5.28 -7.37
C GLY A 42 14.88 4.76 -7.66
N ARG A 43 14.76 4.02 -8.76
CA ARG A 43 13.49 3.40 -9.16
C ARG A 43 13.27 2.01 -8.55
N ASN A 44 14.28 1.45 -7.90
CA ASN A 44 14.16 0.13 -7.26
C ASN A 44 13.36 0.20 -5.97
N ILE A 45 13.56 1.29 -5.19
CA ILE A 45 12.78 1.54 -3.98
C ILE A 45 12.48 3.05 -3.93
N PHE A 46 11.21 3.42 -3.96
CA PHE A 46 10.79 4.81 -3.83
C PHE A 46 9.46 4.93 -3.08
N ALA A 47 9.24 6.06 -2.46
CA ALA A 47 8.03 6.34 -1.69
C ALA A 47 7.17 7.39 -2.40
N GLN A 48 5.86 7.25 -2.27
CA GLN A 48 4.86 8.26 -2.63
C GLN A 48 4.23 8.77 -1.34
N VAL A 49 4.39 10.07 -1.07
CA VAL A 49 3.72 10.75 0.05
C VAL A 49 2.39 11.29 -0.46
N LEU A 50 1.29 10.84 0.10
CA LEU A 50 -0.07 11.10 -0.37
C LEU A 50 -0.91 11.73 0.74
N ASP A 51 -1.53 12.87 0.44
CA ASP A 51 -2.62 13.43 1.24
C ASP A 51 -3.93 13.10 0.52
N LEU A 52 -4.79 12.32 1.16
CA LEU A 52 -6.02 11.79 0.60
C LEU A 52 -7.19 12.02 1.55
N THR A 53 -8.39 11.90 1.01
CA THR A 53 -9.63 11.76 1.79
C THR A 53 -10.19 10.36 1.55
N THR A 54 -10.54 9.66 2.62
CA THR A 54 -11.18 8.34 2.53
C THR A 54 -12.55 8.44 1.88
N ARG A 55 -12.95 7.40 1.13
CA ARG A 55 -14.23 7.33 0.41
C ARG A 55 -14.96 6.04 0.73
N GLU A 56 -16.23 5.99 0.35
CA GLU A 56 -17.00 4.76 0.44
C GLU A 56 -16.34 3.64 -0.39
N GLN A 57 -16.51 2.41 0.07
CA GLN A 57 -15.89 1.24 -0.57
C GLN A 57 -16.18 1.17 -2.07
N HIS A 58 -17.42 1.41 -2.48
CA HIS A 58 -17.84 1.32 -3.88
C HIS A 58 -17.28 2.42 -4.79
N GLU A 59 -16.73 3.51 -4.21
CA GLU A 59 -16.08 4.59 -4.95
C GLU A 59 -14.58 4.30 -5.19
N ASN A 60 -14.01 3.32 -4.48
CA ASN A 60 -12.63 2.90 -4.62
C ASN A 60 -12.56 1.57 -5.38
N ARG A 61 -11.69 1.48 -6.36
CA ARG A 61 -11.48 0.24 -7.11
C ARG A 61 -10.42 -0.63 -6.44
N PRO A 62 -10.62 -1.96 -6.37
CA PRO A 62 -9.55 -2.87 -6.03
C PRO A 62 -8.46 -2.85 -7.10
N GLU A 63 -7.22 -3.01 -6.68
CA GLU A 63 -6.06 -2.94 -7.58
C GLU A 63 -5.00 -3.99 -7.27
N VAL A 64 -4.18 -4.30 -8.27
CA VAL A 64 -2.98 -5.13 -8.17
C VAL A 64 -1.85 -4.53 -9.00
N HIS A 65 -0.62 -4.92 -8.65
CA HIS A 65 0.61 -4.57 -9.36
C HIS A 65 1.33 -5.83 -9.84
N ARG A 66 2.35 -5.70 -10.68
CA ARG A 66 3.14 -6.85 -11.15
C ARG A 66 4.64 -6.67 -10.99
N ARG A 67 5.16 -5.45 -11.16
CA ARG A 67 6.60 -5.15 -11.08
C ARG A 67 7.06 -4.73 -9.69
N TYR A 68 6.14 -4.18 -8.88
CA TYR A 68 6.42 -3.71 -7.53
C TYR A 68 5.50 -4.38 -6.52
N LEU A 69 5.99 -4.58 -5.31
CA LEU A 69 5.13 -4.69 -4.14
C LEU A 69 4.89 -3.30 -3.55
N ASP A 70 3.78 -3.15 -2.85
CA ASP A 70 3.41 -1.95 -2.12
C ASP A 70 3.60 -2.15 -0.62
N ILE A 71 4.28 -1.22 0.03
CA ILE A 71 4.21 -1.09 1.48
C ILE A 71 3.39 0.16 1.77
N GLN A 72 2.14 -0.03 2.15
CA GLN A 72 1.23 1.06 2.48
C GLN A 72 1.31 1.35 3.98
N PHE A 73 1.67 2.57 4.33
CA PHE A 73 1.88 3.04 5.70
C PHE A 73 0.96 4.22 5.98
N LEU A 74 0.26 4.19 7.12
CA LEU A 74 -0.57 5.29 7.56
C LEU A 74 0.21 6.17 8.54
N ALA A 75 0.54 7.40 8.12
CA ALA A 75 1.24 8.35 8.97
C ALA A 75 0.29 9.04 9.96
N TRP A 76 -0.92 9.41 9.50
CA TRP A 76 -1.98 9.92 10.36
C TRP A 76 -3.36 9.76 9.72
N GLY A 77 -4.41 9.85 10.55
CA GLY A 77 -5.79 9.63 10.15
C GLY A 77 -6.26 8.20 10.43
N GLU A 78 -7.32 7.79 9.76
CA GLU A 78 -7.85 6.42 9.82
C GLU A 78 -8.37 5.98 8.46
N GLU A 79 -8.09 4.74 8.08
CA GLU A 79 -8.66 4.09 6.90
C GLU A 79 -8.87 2.61 7.16
N LYS A 80 -9.68 1.96 6.35
CA LYS A 80 -9.64 0.52 6.15
C LYS A 80 -9.19 0.20 4.72
N ILE A 81 -8.51 -0.91 4.56
CA ILE A 81 -8.06 -1.40 3.26
C ILE A 81 -8.73 -2.75 3.01
N GLY A 82 -9.46 -2.85 1.89
CA GLY A 82 -9.97 -4.14 1.42
C GLY A 82 -8.82 -5.00 0.91
N ILE A 83 -8.87 -6.29 1.21
CA ILE A 83 -7.82 -7.26 0.85
C ILE A 83 -8.45 -8.55 0.32
N ALA A 84 -7.86 -9.11 -0.72
CA ALA A 84 -8.22 -10.42 -1.24
C ALA A 84 -7.03 -11.06 -1.97
N ILE A 85 -7.11 -12.36 -2.23
CA ILE A 85 -6.15 -13.05 -3.10
C ILE A 85 -6.60 -12.88 -4.55
N ASP A 86 -5.69 -12.56 -5.45
CA ASP A 86 -5.96 -12.53 -6.88
C ASP A 86 -6.09 -13.96 -7.43
N THR A 87 -7.31 -14.43 -7.58
CA THR A 87 -7.62 -15.76 -8.14
C THR A 87 -7.63 -15.78 -9.67
N GLY A 88 -7.51 -14.61 -10.31
CA GLY A 88 -7.65 -14.45 -11.76
C GLY A 88 -9.09 -14.35 -12.23
N ASN A 89 -10.08 -14.44 -11.35
CA ASN A 89 -11.50 -14.38 -11.69
C ASN A 89 -12.11 -12.98 -11.63
N ASN A 90 -11.40 -12.03 -11.02
CA ASN A 90 -11.89 -10.66 -10.91
C ASN A 90 -11.97 -9.98 -12.26
N LYS A 91 -13.12 -9.34 -12.55
CA LYS A 91 -13.33 -8.65 -13.81
C LYS A 91 -12.52 -7.36 -13.85
N ILE A 92 -11.63 -7.24 -14.84
CA ILE A 92 -10.81 -6.05 -15.06
C ILE A 92 -11.69 -4.87 -15.46
N SER A 93 -11.57 -3.77 -14.73
CA SER A 93 -12.16 -2.47 -15.03
C SER A 93 -11.25 -1.67 -15.97
N GLU A 94 -9.94 -1.67 -15.67
CA GLU A 94 -8.94 -0.94 -16.45
C GLU A 94 -7.56 -1.56 -16.22
N SER A 95 -6.77 -1.69 -17.30
CA SER A 95 -5.39 -2.15 -17.20
C SER A 95 -4.41 -1.07 -17.67
N LEU A 96 -3.54 -0.63 -16.78
CA LEU A 96 -2.49 0.34 -17.02
C LEU A 96 -1.11 -0.25 -16.70
N LEU A 97 -0.94 -1.57 -16.94
CA LEU A 97 0.30 -2.30 -16.58
C LEU A 97 1.54 -1.69 -17.21
N GLU A 98 1.49 -1.37 -18.50
CA GLU A 98 2.65 -0.83 -19.23
C GLU A 98 3.07 0.55 -18.69
N GLN A 99 2.09 1.43 -18.45
CA GLN A 99 2.34 2.83 -18.11
C GLN A 99 2.58 3.05 -16.60
N ARG A 100 1.82 2.34 -15.75
CA ARG A 100 1.73 2.61 -14.32
C ARG A 100 1.88 1.39 -13.41
N ASP A 101 2.07 0.22 -13.99
CA ASP A 101 2.13 -1.06 -13.24
C ASP A 101 0.89 -1.29 -12.36
N ILE A 102 -0.31 -1.07 -12.91
CA ILE A 102 -1.55 -1.22 -12.16
C ILE A 102 -2.67 -1.83 -13.01
N ILE A 103 -3.42 -2.75 -12.41
CA ILE A 103 -4.70 -3.25 -12.90
C ILE A 103 -5.76 -2.90 -11.87
N PHE A 104 -6.84 -2.28 -12.31
CA PHE A 104 -8.03 -2.05 -11.52
C PHE A 104 -9.10 -3.09 -11.85
N TYR A 105 -9.74 -3.61 -10.81
CA TYR A 105 -10.92 -4.47 -10.95
C TYR A 105 -12.21 -3.68 -10.69
N HIS A 106 -13.34 -4.19 -11.23
CA HIS A 106 -14.66 -3.63 -10.91
C HIS A 106 -15.02 -3.90 -9.46
N ASP A 107 -14.72 -5.11 -8.98
CA ASP A 107 -14.92 -5.55 -7.61
C ASP A 107 -13.94 -6.69 -7.30
N SER A 108 -13.92 -7.15 -6.06
CA SER A 108 -13.05 -8.23 -5.60
C SER A 108 -13.85 -9.30 -4.88
N GLU A 109 -13.70 -10.56 -5.32
CA GLU A 109 -14.29 -11.71 -4.64
C GLU A 109 -13.61 -11.97 -3.30
N HIS A 110 -14.37 -12.42 -2.31
CA HIS A 110 -13.87 -12.82 -0.97
C HIS A 110 -13.07 -11.72 -0.26
N GLU A 111 -13.45 -10.46 -0.46
CA GLU A 111 -12.80 -9.33 0.15
C GLU A 111 -13.01 -9.30 1.66
N SER A 112 -11.92 -9.11 2.40
CA SER A 112 -11.90 -8.80 3.83
C SER A 112 -11.32 -7.40 4.03
N PHE A 113 -11.39 -6.85 5.24
CA PHE A 113 -10.83 -5.53 5.52
C PHE A 113 -9.86 -5.57 6.69
N ILE A 114 -8.76 -4.82 6.55
CA ILE A 114 -7.87 -4.48 7.65
C ILE A 114 -8.08 -3.03 8.04
N GLU A 115 -8.04 -2.75 9.34
CA GLU A 115 -8.10 -1.39 9.86
C GLU A 115 -6.71 -0.85 10.09
N MET A 116 -6.41 0.29 9.45
CA MET A 116 -5.15 0.99 9.61
C MET A 116 -5.29 2.07 10.69
N ILE A 117 -4.36 2.08 11.63
CA ILE A 117 -4.17 3.17 12.59
C ILE A 117 -2.82 3.84 12.31
N PRO A 118 -2.57 5.08 12.79
CA PRO A 118 -1.26 5.71 12.61
C PRO A 118 -0.11 4.82 13.06
N GLY A 119 0.87 4.61 12.16
CA GLY A 119 1.97 3.68 12.36
C GLY A 119 1.76 2.26 11.85
N SER A 120 0.53 1.89 11.43
CA SER A 120 0.30 0.62 10.75
C SER A 120 0.92 0.60 9.37
N TYR A 121 1.44 -0.56 8.96
CA TYR A 121 1.83 -0.83 7.58
C TYR A 121 1.24 -2.15 7.09
N ALA A 122 0.98 -2.21 5.79
CA ALA A 122 0.59 -3.44 5.09
C ALA A 122 1.47 -3.62 3.85
N ILE A 123 2.04 -4.82 3.67
CA ILE A 123 2.88 -5.17 2.52
C ILE A 123 2.03 -6.02 1.59
N PHE A 124 1.77 -5.53 0.38
CA PHE A 124 1.00 -6.20 -0.66
C PHE A 124 1.92 -6.71 -1.76
N PHE A 125 1.96 -8.02 -1.94
CA PHE A 125 2.66 -8.66 -3.05
C PHE A 125 1.79 -8.65 -4.32
N PRO A 126 2.34 -8.98 -5.51
CA PRO A 126 1.58 -8.93 -6.76
C PRO A 126 0.28 -9.74 -6.81
N GLN A 127 0.17 -10.80 -5.98
CA GLN A 127 -1.05 -11.59 -5.87
C GLN A 127 -2.05 -11.06 -4.84
N ASP A 128 -1.72 -10.00 -4.12
CA ASP A 128 -2.58 -9.42 -3.08
C ASP A 128 -3.41 -8.28 -3.69
N VAL A 129 -4.69 -8.54 -3.96
CA VAL A 129 -5.64 -7.50 -4.33
C VAL A 129 -5.85 -6.60 -3.13
N HIS A 130 -5.79 -5.29 -3.34
CA HIS A 130 -6.07 -4.33 -2.28
C HIS A 130 -6.91 -3.15 -2.77
N ARG A 131 -7.77 -2.65 -1.89
CA ARG A 131 -8.67 -1.51 -2.12
C ARG A 131 -8.39 -0.47 -1.04
N PRO A 132 -7.47 0.48 -1.28
CA PRO A 132 -7.03 1.45 -0.27
C PRO A 132 -8.01 2.60 -0.10
N ALA A 133 -7.78 3.42 0.93
CA ALA A 133 -8.48 4.66 1.23
C ALA A 133 -9.99 4.53 1.45
N CYS A 134 -10.45 3.39 1.98
CA CYS A 134 -11.86 3.21 2.33
C CYS A 134 -12.19 3.81 3.71
N ILE A 135 -13.39 4.36 3.82
CA ILE A 135 -13.93 4.88 5.09
C ILE A 135 -13.95 3.76 6.14
N LYS A 136 -13.39 4.04 7.32
CA LYS A 136 -13.50 3.18 8.49
C LYS A 136 -14.79 3.47 9.25
N ASN A 137 -14.95 4.67 9.77
CA ASN A 137 -16.13 5.11 10.54
C ASN A 137 -16.86 6.26 9.85
N LYS A 138 -16.10 7.23 9.34
CA LYS A 138 -16.58 8.40 8.60
C LYS A 138 -15.51 8.84 7.62
N GLU A 139 -15.87 9.69 6.68
CA GLU A 139 -14.91 10.34 5.80
C GLU A 139 -13.84 11.05 6.63
N ALA A 140 -12.58 10.83 6.29
CA ALA A 140 -11.44 11.36 7.02
C ALA A 140 -10.30 11.75 6.07
N ALA A 141 -9.65 12.87 6.37
CA ALA A 141 -8.37 13.19 5.76
C ALA A 141 -7.30 12.25 6.32
N ILE A 142 -6.44 11.73 5.45
CA ILE A 142 -5.33 10.85 5.82
C ILE A 142 -4.05 11.30 5.14
N ARG A 143 -2.93 11.04 5.78
CA ARG A 143 -1.61 11.02 5.12
C ARG A 143 -1.10 9.60 5.11
N LYS A 144 -0.87 9.08 3.91
CA LYS A 144 -0.28 7.75 3.74
C LYS A 144 0.97 7.82 2.88
N ILE A 145 1.86 6.88 3.14
CA ILE A 145 3.07 6.68 2.35
C ILE A 145 2.98 5.31 1.71
N VAL A 146 3.14 5.26 0.39
CA VAL A 146 3.21 4.01 -0.35
C VAL A 146 4.64 3.84 -0.83
N VAL A 147 5.36 2.89 -0.22
CA VAL A 147 6.71 2.54 -0.69
C VAL A 147 6.58 1.44 -1.73
N LYS A 148 7.05 1.73 -2.93
CA LYS A 148 7.18 0.78 -4.03
C LYS A 148 8.54 0.11 -3.95
N VAL A 149 8.56 -1.22 -3.85
CA VAL A 149 9.78 -2.03 -3.88
C VAL A 149 9.73 -2.93 -5.10
N ALA A 150 10.69 -2.82 -6.00
CA ALA A 150 10.74 -3.66 -7.19
C ALA A 150 10.88 -5.14 -6.80
N ILE A 151 10.11 -6.01 -7.44
CA ILE A 151 10.14 -7.46 -7.17
C ILE A 151 11.53 -8.05 -7.42
N SER A 152 12.29 -7.48 -8.38
CA SER A 152 13.67 -7.87 -8.64
C SER A 152 14.64 -7.65 -7.48
N GLU A 153 14.26 -6.89 -6.46
CA GLU A 153 15.09 -6.60 -5.28
C GLU A 153 14.81 -7.54 -4.09
N LEU A 154 13.96 -8.55 -4.27
CA LEU A 154 13.51 -9.42 -3.18
C LEU A 154 14.37 -10.67 -2.98
N ASP A 155 15.47 -10.82 -3.69
CA ASP A 155 16.38 -11.97 -3.58
C ASP A 155 17.27 -11.93 -2.32
#